data_70e28c1f8cdebae8969719bb1cc19a9f
#
_entry.id   70e28c1f8cdebae8969719bb1cc19a9f
#
_cell.length_a   1.000
_cell.length_b   1.000
_cell.length_c   1.000
_cell.angle_alpha   90.00
_cell.angle_beta   90.00
_cell.angle_gamma   90.00
#
_symmetry.space_group_name_H-M   'P 1'
#
loop_
_entity.id
_entity.type
_entity.pdbx_description
1 polymer ?
#
loop_
_entity_poly.entity_id
_entity_poly.type
_entity_poly.pdbx_seq_one_letter_code
_entity_poly.pdbx_strand_id
1 'polypeptide(L)'
;MFEAAALCRERALDIPMLVLLYTAMDTLAWALYGDKTKGVRERFTALCDSHILPGSCIECAALELYAARCSVLHTLGWESDLSKSGEARSVFYSFGTDDPTLAQAALELTNPGKFVSLRPDELLLALKGAVATIAKLASKDEGLAARMSVAAGKQYRSLESTAGDKMFGAFIERMQSNERT
;
A
#
# COMPACT_ATOMS: atom_id res chain seq x y z
N MET A 1 -2.66 -8.31 7.69
CA MET A 1 -1.53 -7.50 7.13
C MET A 1 -0.70 -6.83 8.21
N PHE A 2 -1.25 -6.13 9.20
CA PHE A 2 -0.47 -5.43 10.24
C PHE A 2 0.39 -6.36 11.11
N GLU A 3 -0.13 -7.50 11.51
CA GLU A 3 0.64 -8.52 12.25
C GLU A 3 1.79 -9.06 11.41
N ALA A 4 1.53 -9.34 10.13
CA ALA A 4 2.56 -9.78 9.20
C ALA A 4 3.65 -8.70 8.98
N ALA A 5 3.27 -7.42 8.85
CA ALA A 5 4.22 -6.33 8.75
C ALA A 5 5.07 -6.18 10.04
N ALA A 6 4.45 -6.31 11.21
CA ALA A 6 5.16 -6.30 12.49
C ALA A 6 6.14 -7.48 12.60
N LEU A 7 5.74 -8.68 12.19
CA LEU A 7 6.61 -9.86 12.16
C LEU A 7 7.78 -9.67 11.17
N CYS A 8 7.54 -9.09 10.00
CA CYS A 8 8.60 -8.73 9.06
C CYS A 8 9.61 -7.79 9.71
N ARG A 9 9.13 -6.80 10.46
CA ARG A 9 9.97 -5.85 11.20
C ARG A 9 10.85 -6.56 12.23
N GLU A 10 10.28 -7.44 13.04
CA GLU A 10 11.01 -8.22 14.05
C GLU A 10 12.08 -9.13 13.44
N ARG A 11 11.88 -9.59 12.22
CA ARG A 11 12.77 -10.48 11.49
C ARG A 11 13.72 -9.75 10.53
N ALA A 12 13.76 -8.41 10.56
CA ALA A 12 14.53 -7.57 9.64
C ALA A 12 14.26 -7.90 8.15
N LEU A 13 12.99 -8.21 7.82
CA LEU A 13 12.52 -8.45 6.47
C LEU A 13 11.97 -7.14 5.88
N ASP A 14 12.86 -6.23 5.54
CA ASP A 14 12.57 -4.84 5.20
C ASP A 14 11.69 -4.70 3.94
N ILE A 15 12.09 -5.34 2.84
CA ILE A 15 11.32 -5.28 1.58
C ILE A 15 9.94 -5.94 1.73
N PRO A 16 9.77 -7.14 2.30
CA PRO A 16 8.46 -7.70 2.58
C PRO A 16 7.57 -6.79 3.45
N MET A 17 8.14 -6.10 4.45
CA MET A 17 7.41 -5.13 5.26
C MET A 17 6.86 -3.99 4.40
N LEU A 18 7.69 -3.37 3.55
CA LEU A 18 7.28 -2.29 2.65
C LEU A 18 6.18 -2.74 1.67
N VAL A 19 6.34 -3.92 1.08
CA VAL A 19 5.31 -4.50 0.19
C VAL A 19 3.98 -4.63 0.91
N LEU A 20 3.96 -5.14 2.14
CA LEU A 20 2.75 -5.28 2.94
C LEU A 20 2.12 -3.92 3.28
N LEU A 21 2.92 -2.91 3.64
CA LEU A 21 2.43 -1.57 3.95
C LEU A 21 1.78 -0.91 2.74
N TYR A 22 2.46 -0.87 1.60
CA TYR A 22 1.92 -0.26 0.38
C TYR A 22 0.71 -1.02 -0.18
N THR A 23 0.71 -2.34 -0.09
CA THR A 23 -0.46 -3.16 -0.45
C THR A 23 -1.65 -2.85 0.47
N ALA A 24 -1.42 -2.69 1.78
CA ALA A 24 -2.48 -2.31 2.72
C ALA A 24 -3.03 -0.92 2.41
N MET A 25 -2.17 0.05 2.06
CA MET A 25 -2.60 1.39 1.65
C MET A 25 -3.42 1.34 0.34
N ASP A 26 -2.98 0.59 -0.67
CA ASP A 26 -3.74 0.41 -1.92
C ASP A 26 -5.12 -0.19 -1.67
N THR A 27 -5.19 -1.21 -0.82
CA THR A 27 -6.44 -1.87 -0.43
C THR A 27 -7.39 -0.89 0.26
N LEU A 28 -6.88 -0.11 1.21
CA LEU A 28 -7.66 0.87 1.95
C LEU A 28 -8.12 2.02 1.03
N ALA A 29 -7.23 2.50 0.15
CA ALA A 29 -7.57 3.52 -0.84
C ALA A 29 -8.67 3.06 -1.79
N TRP A 30 -8.60 1.80 -2.24
CA TRP A 30 -9.66 1.20 -3.04
C TRP A 30 -10.98 1.10 -2.28
N ALA A 31 -10.95 0.64 -1.04
CA ALA A 31 -12.17 0.51 -0.22
C ALA A 31 -12.88 1.85 0.00
N LEU A 32 -12.13 2.94 0.15
CA LEU A 32 -12.68 4.27 0.38
C LEU A 32 -13.11 4.99 -0.90
N TYR A 33 -12.33 4.88 -1.97
CA TYR A 33 -12.41 5.76 -3.14
C TYR A 33 -12.58 5.03 -4.47
N GLY A 34 -12.60 3.70 -4.48
CA GLY A 34 -12.54 2.89 -5.70
C GLY A 34 -13.56 3.24 -6.78
N ASP A 35 -14.79 3.60 -6.38
CA ASP A 35 -15.86 3.99 -7.30
C ASP A 35 -15.93 5.52 -7.56
N LYS A 36 -15.12 6.33 -6.86
CA LYS A 36 -15.15 7.79 -6.90
C LYS A 36 -13.99 8.41 -7.68
N THR A 37 -12.93 7.65 -7.92
CA THR A 37 -11.71 8.13 -8.57
C THR A 37 -11.42 7.37 -9.85
N LYS A 38 -10.83 8.07 -10.83
CA LYS A 38 -10.53 7.51 -12.15
C LYS A 38 -9.27 6.63 -12.19
N GLY A 39 -8.40 6.73 -11.19
CA GLY A 39 -7.11 6.06 -11.22
C GLY A 39 -6.53 5.68 -9.87
N VAL A 40 -5.51 4.79 -9.89
CA VAL A 40 -4.80 4.33 -8.69
C VAL A 40 -4.11 5.50 -7.98
N ARG A 41 -3.43 6.38 -8.76
CA ARG A 41 -2.72 7.55 -8.24
C ARG A 41 -3.67 8.45 -7.42
N GLU A 42 -4.81 8.79 -7.99
CA GLU A 42 -5.76 9.71 -7.38
C GLU A 42 -6.29 9.18 -6.04
N ARG A 43 -6.75 7.91 -6.01
CA ARG A 43 -7.27 7.34 -4.76
C ARG A 43 -6.20 7.12 -3.69
N PHE A 44 -4.97 6.75 -4.11
CA PHE A 44 -3.86 6.55 -3.19
C PHE A 44 -3.44 7.88 -2.55
N THR A 45 -3.24 8.93 -3.35
CA THR A 45 -2.89 10.26 -2.83
C THR A 45 -4.01 10.84 -1.98
N ALA A 46 -5.29 10.65 -2.34
CA ALA A 46 -6.41 11.05 -1.51
C ALA A 46 -6.42 10.36 -0.13
N LEU A 47 -6.07 9.05 -0.07
CA LEU A 47 -5.91 8.36 1.20
C LEU A 47 -4.77 8.98 2.02
N CYS A 48 -3.62 9.22 1.39
CA CYS A 48 -2.46 9.81 2.08
C CYS A 48 -2.79 11.18 2.66
N ASP A 49 -3.33 12.08 1.84
CA ASP A 49 -3.64 13.45 2.24
C ASP A 49 -4.73 13.54 3.32
N SER A 50 -5.71 12.63 3.28
CA SER A 50 -6.87 12.71 4.18
C SER A 50 -6.69 11.92 5.48
N HIS A 51 -5.88 10.85 5.48
CA HIS A 51 -5.89 9.88 6.58
C HIS A 51 -4.51 9.43 7.07
N ILE A 52 -3.48 9.43 6.22
CA ILE A 52 -2.15 8.93 6.61
C ILE A 52 -1.26 10.07 7.13
N LEU A 53 -1.14 11.16 6.36
CA LEU A 53 -0.25 12.27 6.66
C LEU A 53 -0.75 13.18 7.81
N PRO A 54 -2.06 13.48 7.92
CA PRO A 54 -2.53 14.36 8.98
C PRO A 54 -2.23 13.80 10.38
N GLY A 55 -1.47 14.57 11.18
CA GLY A 55 -1.09 14.19 12.55
C GLY A 55 -0.01 13.11 12.64
N SER A 56 0.61 12.71 11.53
CA SER A 56 1.80 11.86 11.52
C SER A 56 3.09 12.69 11.57
N CYS A 57 4.22 12.01 11.84
CA CYS A 57 5.55 12.63 11.76
C CYS A 57 6.19 12.46 10.36
N ILE A 58 5.41 12.01 9.37
CA ILE A 58 5.90 11.72 8.02
C ILE A 58 6.03 13.04 7.23
N GLU A 59 7.24 13.32 6.75
CA GLU A 59 7.54 14.53 5.96
C GLU A 59 7.38 14.33 4.44
N CYS A 60 7.00 13.11 4.01
CA CYS A 60 6.73 12.82 2.62
C CYS A 60 5.41 13.45 2.16
N ALA A 61 5.40 13.99 0.95
CA ALA A 61 4.15 14.33 0.28
C ALA A 61 3.41 13.05 -0.20
N ALA A 62 2.09 13.14 -0.36
CA ALA A 62 1.29 12.01 -0.86
C ALA A 62 1.77 11.48 -2.23
N LEU A 63 2.24 12.37 -3.10
CA LEU A 63 2.81 12.00 -4.40
C LEU A 63 4.12 11.22 -4.26
N GLU A 64 4.95 11.55 -3.27
CA GLU A 64 6.20 10.85 -2.98
C GLU A 64 5.93 9.45 -2.44
N LEU A 65 4.94 9.30 -1.54
CA LEU A 65 4.48 7.99 -1.09
C LEU A 65 3.90 7.14 -2.24
N TYR A 66 3.18 7.76 -3.18
CA TYR A 66 2.71 7.06 -4.37
C TYR A 66 3.86 6.64 -5.30
N ALA A 67 4.84 7.50 -5.51
CA ALA A 67 6.05 7.18 -6.28
C ALA A 67 6.83 6.02 -5.64
N ALA A 68 7.00 6.05 -4.32
CA ALA A 68 7.62 4.98 -3.54
C ALA A 68 6.85 3.66 -3.63
N ARG A 69 5.51 3.71 -3.54
CA ARG A 69 4.63 2.56 -3.79
C ARG A 69 4.88 1.95 -5.18
N CYS A 70 4.98 2.79 -6.21
CA CYS A 70 5.23 2.31 -7.57
C CYS A 70 6.58 1.61 -7.68
N SER A 71 7.65 2.17 -7.12
CA SER A 71 8.97 1.54 -7.14
C SER A 71 9.00 0.22 -6.35
N VAL A 72 8.45 0.18 -5.15
CA VAL A 72 8.46 -1.02 -4.30
C VAL A 72 7.61 -2.14 -4.91
N LEU A 73 6.37 -1.86 -5.35
CA LEU A 73 5.45 -2.91 -5.78
C LEU A 73 5.72 -3.42 -7.21
N HIS A 74 6.32 -2.61 -8.09
CA HIS A 74 6.52 -3.01 -9.47
C HIS A 74 7.95 -3.48 -9.77
N THR A 75 8.95 -2.92 -9.10
CA THR A 75 10.35 -3.19 -9.43
C THR A 75 11.17 -3.68 -8.24
N LEU A 76 10.62 -3.66 -7.02
CA LEU A 76 11.34 -3.83 -5.75
C LEU A 76 12.56 -2.88 -5.67
N GLY A 77 12.48 -1.75 -6.38
CA GLY A 77 13.54 -0.75 -6.50
C GLY A 77 13.26 0.49 -5.64
N TRP A 78 14.16 1.45 -5.74
CA TRP A 78 14.08 2.74 -5.03
C TRP A 78 13.62 3.90 -5.92
N GLU A 79 13.63 3.72 -7.25
CA GLU A 79 13.19 4.74 -8.22
C GLU A 79 11.93 4.32 -8.96
N SER A 80 11.02 5.26 -9.11
CA SER A 80 9.85 5.20 -9.99
C SER A 80 10.01 6.14 -11.18
N ASP A 81 9.12 6.06 -12.16
CA ASP A 81 9.11 7.01 -13.28
C ASP A 81 8.87 8.45 -12.80
N LEU A 82 8.07 8.64 -11.73
CA LEU A 82 7.84 9.96 -11.14
C LEU A 82 9.09 10.55 -10.48
N SER A 83 9.91 9.72 -9.84
CA SER A 83 11.17 10.21 -9.26
C SER A 83 12.23 10.45 -10.35
N LYS A 84 12.27 9.64 -11.39
CA LYS A 84 13.16 9.86 -12.56
C LYS A 84 12.81 11.13 -13.33
N SER A 85 11.51 11.45 -13.46
CA SER A 85 11.07 12.68 -14.12
C SER A 85 11.21 13.94 -13.26
N GLY A 86 11.51 13.77 -11.95
CA GLY A 86 11.61 14.89 -11.01
C GLY A 86 10.24 15.39 -10.51
N GLU A 87 9.13 14.67 -10.79
CA GLU A 87 7.81 15.03 -10.27
C GLU A 87 7.67 14.73 -8.77
N ALA A 88 8.44 13.77 -8.25
CA ALA A 88 8.46 13.40 -6.85
C ALA A 88 9.89 13.11 -6.40
N ARG A 89 10.22 13.45 -5.14
CA ARG A 89 11.47 12.99 -4.53
C ARG A 89 11.42 11.47 -4.34
N SER A 90 12.59 10.82 -4.40
CA SER A 90 12.71 9.41 -4.04
C SER A 90 12.66 9.24 -2.54
N VAL A 91 11.90 8.24 -2.07
CA VAL A 91 11.83 7.93 -0.64
C VAL A 91 12.99 7.03 -0.25
N PHE A 92 13.80 7.49 0.70
CA PHE A 92 14.85 6.72 1.34
C PHE A 92 14.33 6.14 2.66
N TYR A 93 14.42 4.82 2.82
CA TYR A 93 13.92 4.15 4.02
C TYR A 93 15.02 4.00 5.07
N SER A 94 14.76 4.54 6.28
CA SER A 94 15.60 4.36 7.44
C SER A 94 15.02 3.27 8.33
N PHE A 95 15.75 2.17 8.48
CA PHE A 95 15.37 1.03 9.32
C PHE A 95 16.17 1.03 10.63
N GLY A 96 15.55 0.54 11.70
CA GLY A 96 16.24 0.40 12.98
C GLY A 96 16.24 1.65 13.84
N THR A 97 17.36 1.88 14.53
CA THR A 97 17.53 3.00 15.49
C THR A 97 18.14 4.24 14.87
N ASP A 98 18.46 4.21 13.57
CA ASP A 98 19.09 5.33 12.88
C ASP A 98 18.16 6.54 12.88
N ASP A 99 18.73 7.70 13.15
CA ASP A 99 18.01 8.96 13.11
C ASP A 99 17.69 9.33 11.65
N PRO A 100 16.41 9.39 11.25
CA PRO A 100 16.02 9.74 9.88
C PRO A 100 16.50 11.14 9.50
N THR A 101 16.66 12.05 10.47
CA THR A 101 17.16 13.42 10.25
C THR A 101 18.62 13.39 9.79
N LEU A 102 19.45 12.53 10.35
CA LEU A 102 20.84 12.36 9.91
C LEU A 102 20.92 11.74 8.51
N ALA A 103 20.11 10.72 8.22
CA ALA A 103 20.02 10.13 6.89
C ALA A 103 19.55 11.17 5.85
N GLN A 104 18.53 11.96 6.17
CA GLN A 104 18.05 13.06 5.32
C GLN A 104 19.14 14.09 5.08
N ALA A 105 19.84 14.54 6.12
CA ALA A 105 20.91 15.54 6.01
C ALA A 105 22.06 15.02 5.12
N ALA A 106 22.45 13.75 5.26
CA ALA A 106 23.50 13.15 4.44
C ALA A 106 23.09 13.07 2.96
N LEU A 107 21.84 12.70 2.68
CA LEU A 107 21.30 12.68 1.32
C LEU A 107 21.21 14.06 0.71
N GLU A 108 20.80 15.06 1.49
CA GLU A 108 20.69 16.45 1.04
C GLU A 108 22.05 17.05 0.68
N LEU A 109 23.12 16.70 1.40
CA LEU A 109 24.48 17.12 1.07
C LEU A 109 24.98 16.59 -0.30
N THR A 110 24.58 15.37 -0.65
CA THR A 110 25.05 14.70 -1.87
C THR A 110 24.12 14.91 -3.06
N ASN A 111 22.82 15.02 -2.82
CA ASN A 111 21.78 15.11 -3.83
C ASN A 111 20.65 16.05 -3.37
N PRO A 112 20.88 17.37 -3.37
CA PRO A 112 19.91 18.33 -2.85
C PRO A 112 18.53 18.20 -3.48
N GLY A 113 17.49 18.13 -2.66
CA GLY A 113 16.10 18.08 -3.10
C GLY A 113 15.64 16.81 -3.81
N LYS A 114 16.50 15.77 -3.90
CA LYS A 114 16.15 14.53 -4.62
C LYS A 114 15.55 13.44 -3.74
N PHE A 115 15.77 13.51 -2.44
CA PHE A 115 15.37 12.47 -1.51
C PHE A 115 14.55 13.03 -0.35
N VAL A 116 13.73 12.16 0.21
CA VAL A 116 13.08 12.35 1.50
C VAL A 116 13.22 11.07 2.32
N SER A 117 13.56 11.20 3.60
CA SER A 117 13.68 10.06 4.49
C SER A 117 12.33 9.66 5.05
N LEU A 118 12.10 8.35 5.19
CA LEU A 118 10.91 7.77 5.80
C LEU A 118 11.27 6.57 6.67
N ARG A 119 10.73 6.53 7.87
CA ARG A 119 10.80 5.33 8.72
C ARG A 119 9.58 4.45 8.45
N PRO A 120 9.76 3.19 8.03
CA PRO A 120 8.65 2.26 7.82
C PRO A 120 7.79 2.03 9.07
N ASP A 121 8.37 2.14 10.27
CA ASP A 121 7.64 2.06 11.54
C ASP A 121 6.64 3.22 11.71
N GLU A 122 7.01 4.43 11.29
CA GLU A 122 6.12 5.60 11.30
C GLU A 122 4.98 5.44 10.30
N LEU A 123 5.28 4.89 9.11
CA LEU A 123 4.26 4.57 8.12
C LEU A 123 3.29 3.50 8.63
N LEU A 124 3.79 2.46 9.31
CA LEU A 124 2.96 1.44 9.94
C LEU A 124 2.06 2.04 11.02
N LEU A 125 2.60 2.93 11.86
CA LEU A 125 1.84 3.59 12.91
C LEU A 125 0.76 4.50 12.33
N ALA A 126 1.11 5.34 11.35
CA ALA A 126 0.18 6.22 10.65
C ALA A 126 -0.95 5.43 9.97
N LEU A 127 -0.62 4.32 9.31
CA LEU A 127 -1.62 3.46 8.66
C LEU A 127 -2.55 2.79 9.68
N LYS A 128 -2.04 2.32 10.83
CA LYS A 128 -2.89 1.79 11.93
C LYS A 128 -3.86 2.87 12.45
N GLY A 129 -3.37 4.10 12.64
CA GLY A 129 -4.19 5.24 13.05
C GLY A 129 -5.27 5.58 12.02
N ALA A 130 -4.92 5.58 10.74
CA ALA A 130 -5.86 5.79 9.65
C ALA A 130 -6.98 4.74 9.64
N VAL A 131 -6.63 3.45 9.75
CA VAL A 131 -7.62 2.37 9.80
C VAL A 131 -8.56 2.52 10.99
N ALA A 132 -8.03 2.84 12.18
CA ALA A 132 -8.86 3.06 13.38
C ALA A 132 -9.82 4.25 13.18
N THR A 133 -9.34 5.34 12.60
CA THR A 133 -10.16 6.53 12.30
C THR A 133 -11.25 6.22 11.28
N ILE A 134 -10.90 5.54 10.19
CA ILE A 134 -11.84 5.14 9.13
C ILE A 134 -12.89 4.17 9.66
N ALA A 135 -12.50 3.18 10.49
CA ALA A 135 -13.45 2.27 11.13
C ALA A 135 -14.45 3.03 12.01
N LYS A 136 -13.98 4.03 12.77
CA LYS A 136 -14.84 4.89 13.59
C LYS A 136 -15.77 5.77 12.73
N LEU A 137 -15.34 6.23 11.56
CA LEU A 137 -16.19 6.95 10.62
C LEU A 137 -17.26 6.01 10.03
N ALA A 138 -16.87 4.82 9.57
CA ALA A 138 -17.77 3.82 9.01
C ALA A 138 -18.82 3.34 10.03
N SER A 139 -18.47 3.28 11.33
CA SER A 139 -19.47 2.93 12.36
C SER A 139 -20.58 3.98 12.56
N LYS A 140 -20.38 5.20 12.04
CA LYS A 140 -21.34 6.33 12.13
C LYS A 140 -21.98 6.68 10.77
N ASP A 141 -21.45 6.17 9.68
CA ASP A 141 -21.93 6.39 8.31
C ASP A 141 -22.19 5.04 7.63
N GLU A 142 -23.48 4.62 7.65
CA GLU A 142 -23.90 3.36 7.03
C GLU A 142 -23.61 3.32 5.51
N GLY A 143 -23.67 4.47 4.84
CA GLY A 143 -23.33 4.58 3.42
C GLY A 143 -21.85 4.32 3.17
N LEU A 144 -20.96 4.80 4.04
CA LEU A 144 -19.53 4.50 3.97
C LEU A 144 -19.28 3.01 4.25
N ALA A 145 -19.89 2.47 5.31
CA ALA A 145 -19.75 1.06 5.67
C ALA A 145 -20.20 0.13 4.53
N ALA A 146 -21.35 0.41 3.91
CA ALA A 146 -21.88 -0.36 2.78
C ALA A 146 -20.93 -0.31 1.57
N ARG A 147 -20.40 0.86 1.21
CA ARG A 147 -19.43 1.00 0.11
C ARG A 147 -18.15 0.21 0.37
N MET A 148 -17.59 0.33 1.59
CA MET A 148 -16.40 -0.42 1.96
C MET A 148 -16.62 -1.93 1.93
N SER A 149 -17.78 -2.41 2.38
CA SER A 149 -18.16 -3.83 2.32
C SER A 149 -18.22 -4.33 0.88
N VAL A 150 -18.86 -3.58 -0.02
CA VAL A 150 -18.94 -3.92 -1.46
C VAL A 150 -17.54 -3.93 -2.08
N ALA A 151 -16.70 -2.95 -1.77
CA ALA A 151 -15.32 -2.88 -2.28
C ALA A 151 -14.48 -4.07 -1.80
N ALA A 152 -14.57 -4.43 -0.52
CA ALA A 152 -13.90 -5.60 0.05
C ALA A 152 -14.35 -6.89 -0.62
N GLY A 153 -15.66 -7.08 -0.86
CA GLY A 153 -16.20 -8.25 -1.55
C GLY A 153 -15.75 -8.38 -3.01
N LYS A 154 -15.40 -7.26 -3.68
CA LYS A 154 -14.82 -7.29 -5.03
C LYS A 154 -13.35 -7.70 -5.03
N GLN A 155 -12.59 -7.36 -3.98
CA GLN A 155 -11.16 -7.65 -3.90
C GLN A 155 -10.85 -9.06 -3.37
N TYR A 156 -11.65 -9.54 -2.43
CA TYR A 156 -11.40 -10.80 -1.74
C TYR A 156 -12.57 -11.76 -1.97
N ARG A 157 -12.48 -12.56 -3.02
CA ARG A 157 -13.34 -13.73 -3.17
C ARG A 157 -12.57 -14.94 -2.64
N SER A 158 -12.91 -15.44 -1.46
CA SER A 158 -12.57 -16.79 -1.10
C SER A 158 -13.58 -17.72 -1.77
N LEU A 159 -13.09 -18.65 -2.58
CA LEU A 159 -13.90 -19.79 -3.03
C LEU A 159 -13.96 -20.78 -1.85
N GLU A 160 -15.15 -21.17 -1.44
CA GLU A 160 -15.28 -22.34 -0.57
C GLU A 160 -14.64 -23.53 -1.27
N SER A 161 -13.95 -24.42 -0.54
CA SER A 161 -13.20 -25.54 -1.10
C SER A 161 -14.04 -26.39 -2.06
N THR A 162 -15.29 -26.64 -1.74
CA THR A 162 -16.25 -27.39 -2.58
C THR A 162 -16.58 -26.70 -3.91
N ALA A 163 -16.60 -25.37 -3.96
CA ALA A 163 -16.79 -24.61 -5.20
C ALA A 163 -15.50 -24.57 -6.02
N GLY A 164 -14.35 -24.49 -5.36
CA GLY A 164 -13.04 -24.58 -5.98
C GLY A 164 -12.82 -25.93 -6.66
N ASP A 165 -13.14 -27.04 -5.98
CA ASP A 165 -13.02 -28.39 -6.50
C ASP A 165 -13.90 -28.62 -7.73
N LYS A 166 -15.15 -28.11 -7.74
CA LYS A 166 -16.04 -28.18 -8.90
C LYS A 166 -15.53 -27.37 -10.09
N MET A 167 -15.00 -26.17 -9.85
CA MET A 167 -14.42 -25.35 -10.92
C MET A 167 -13.16 -25.99 -11.50
N PHE A 168 -12.30 -26.56 -10.65
CA PHE A 168 -11.11 -27.24 -11.08
C PHE A 168 -11.42 -28.52 -11.86
N GLY A 169 -12.39 -29.31 -11.39
CA GLY A 169 -12.90 -30.48 -12.11
C GLY A 169 -13.40 -30.14 -13.52
N ALA A 170 -14.26 -29.11 -13.64
CA ALA A 170 -14.77 -28.64 -14.93
C ALA A 170 -13.66 -28.09 -15.84
N PHE A 171 -12.64 -27.45 -15.28
CA PHE A 171 -11.46 -27.00 -16.04
C PHE A 171 -10.66 -28.18 -16.59
N ILE A 172 -10.37 -29.21 -15.80
CA ILE A 172 -9.65 -30.42 -16.23
C ILE A 172 -10.42 -31.17 -17.33
N GLU A 173 -11.73 -31.35 -17.17
CA GLU A 173 -12.57 -31.98 -18.20
C GLU A 173 -12.52 -31.24 -19.54
N ARG A 174 -12.52 -29.89 -19.49
CA ARG A 174 -12.42 -29.05 -20.69
C ARG A 174 -11.06 -29.16 -21.38
N MET A 175 -9.98 -29.23 -20.60
CA MET A 175 -8.63 -29.44 -21.14
C MET A 175 -8.51 -30.78 -21.84
N GLN A 176 -9.01 -31.85 -21.21
CA GLN A 176 -8.98 -33.21 -21.76
C GLN A 176 -9.86 -33.38 -23.01
N SER A 177 -10.96 -32.62 -23.14
CA SER A 177 -11.80 -32.64 -24.34
C SER A 177 -11.14 -31.97 -25.55
N ASN A 178 -10.36 -30.90 -25.30
CA ASN A 178 -9.64 -30.20 -26.37
C ASN A 178 -8.40 -30.94 -26.90
N GLU A 179 -7.85 -31.89 -26.15
CA GLU A 179 -6.72 -32.75 -26.61
C GLU A 179 -7.17 -33.95 -27.47
N ARG A 180 -8.48 -34.19 -27.56
CA ARG A 180 -9.05 -35.30 -28.34
C ARG A 180 -9.62 -34.89 -29.72
N THR A 181 -9.50 -33.63 -30.07
CA THR A 181 -9.88 -33.05 -31.36
C THR A 181 -8.64 -32.65 -32.16
#